data_72c68707d0078a7f2a6c07110c020e11
#
_entry.id   72c68707d0078a7f2a6c07110c020e11
#
_cell.length_a   1.000
_cell.length_b   1.000
_cell.length_c   1.000
_cell.angle_alpha   90.00
_cell.angle_beta   90.00
_cell.angle_gamma   90.00
#
_symmetry.space_group_name_H-M   'P 1'
#
loop_
_entity.id
_entity.type
_entity.pdbx_description
1 polymer ?
#
loop_
_entity_poly.entity_id
_entity_poly.type
_entity_poly.pdbx_seq_one_letter_code
_entity_poly.pdbx_strand_id
1 'polypeptide(L)'
;MSGKPAARQGDMTRKGLDIVQGSAGVLIGAPTGVACSVCPKKKDSPNYGNPVNPVLGAKVLPGETDIALPGPLPFILSRAYSSYRTRTPAPVGVFGPGWKAPFDIRLQIRDEGLILNDSGGRSIHFEPLFPGEISYSRSESFWLARGGVLKQHKGHPLARLWRALPEAVRLSPHTYMMAVSTTGQWLILGWPERVPEADEVPPELPAYRVLTGVVDGFGR
;
A
#
# COMPACT_ATOMS: atom_id res chain seq x y z
N MET A 1 -34.58 -1.04 15.81
CA MET A 1 -34.24 -2.39 15.34
C MET A 1 -32.89 -2.75 15.96
N SER A 2 -32.81 -3.86 16.73
CA SER A 2 -31.57 -4.30 17.32
C SER A 2 -30.65 -4.79 16.20
N GLY A 3 -29.52 -4.14 15.97
CA GLY A 3 -28.57 -4.44 14.89
C GLY A 3 -27.85 -5.78 15.00
N LYS A 4 -28.59 -6.86 15.20
CA LYS A 4 -28.03 -8.21 15.16
C LYS A 4 -27.90 -8.67 13.72
N PRO A 5 -26.78 -9.29 13.33
CA PRO A 5 -26.61 -9.83 11.99
C PRO A 5 -27.64 -10.93 11.70
N ALA A 6 -28.07 -11.02 10.43
CA ALA A 6 -28.94 -12.10 9.98
C ALA A 6 -28.18 -13.43 10.05
N ALA A 7 -28.85 -14.49 10.49
CA ALA A 7 -28.30 -15.83 10.49
C ALA A 7 -28.24 -16.39 9.06
N ARG A 8 -27.18 -17.12 8.73
CA ARG A 8 -26.91 -17.68 7.41
C ARG A 8 -26.74 -19.19 7.46
N GLN A 9 -26.87 -19.84 6.32
CA GLN A 9 -26.50 -21.26 6.22
C GLN A 9 -25.04 -21.45 6.65
N GLY A 10 -24.81 -22.40 7.53
CA GLY A 10 -23.50 -22.64 8.15
C GLY A 10 -23.25 -21.86 9.43
N ASP A 11 -24.14 -20.95 9.85
CA ASP A 11 -24.03 -20.28 11.14
C ASP A 11 -24.47 -21.24 12.26
N MET A 12 -23.72 -21.24 13.37
CA MET A 12 -24.04 -22.05 14.54
C MET A 12 -25.23 -21.48 15.33
N THR A 13 -26.16 -22.31 15.66
CA THR A 13 -27.24 -21.98 16.60
C THR A 13 -26.72 -21.99 18.05
N ARG A 14 -27.47 -21.36 18.96
CA ARG A 14 -27.16 -21.36 20.40
C ARG A 14 -27.06 -22.76 21.02
N LYS A 15 -27.58 -23.79 20.34
CA LYS A 15 -27.51 -25.19 20.75
C LYS A 15 -26.35 -25.98 20.12
N GLY A 16 -25.46 -25.29 19.39
CA GLY A 16 -24.29 -25.93 18.76
C GLY A 16 -24.61 -26.69 17.46
N LEU A 17 -25.78 -26.47 16.88
CA LEU A 17 -26.19 -27.08 15.59
C LEU A 17 -26.01 -26.07 14.48
N ASP A 18 -25.49 -26.50 13.33
CA ASP A 18 -25.33 -25.66 12.15
C ASP A 18 -26.67 -25.47 11.43
N ILE A 19 -26.85 -24.30 10.84
CA ILE A 19 -27.99 -24.03 9.94
C ILE A 19 -27.68 -24.66 8.57
N VAL A 20 -28.30 -25.81 8.31
CA VAL A 20 -28.02 -26.61 7.09
C VAL A 20 -28.83 -26.15 5.87
N GLN A 21 -29.92 -25.42 6.06
CA GLN A 21 -30.78 -24.95 4.98
C GLN A 21 -31.25 -23.53 5.22
N GLY A 22 -31.08 -22.67 4.22
CA GLY A 22 -31.58 -21.31 4.20
C GLY A 22 -32.72 -21.12 3.19
N SER A 23 -33.26 -19.91 3.11
CA SER A 23 -34.27 -19.56 2.10
C SER A 23 -33.63 -19.53 0.71
N ALA A 24 -34.22 -20.24 -0.24
CA ALA A 24 -33.74 -20.31 -1.61
C ALA A 24 -33.76 -18.96 -2.36
N GLY A 25 -34.55 -17.99 -1.90
CA GLY A 25 -34.70 -16.68 -2.53
C GLY A 25 -33.87 -15.57 -1.88
N VAL A 26 -33.08 -15.85 -0.83
CA VAL A 26 -32.33 -14.81 -0.12
C VAL A 26 -30.85 -15.20 -0.03
N LEU A 27 -30.03 -14.57 -0.86
CA LEU A 27 -28.57 -14.73 -0.82
C LEU A 27 -27.97 -13.60 0.05
N ILE A 28 -27.46 -13.95 1.22
CA ILE A 28 -26.77 -13.02 2.13
C ILE A 28 -25.32 -13.45 2.28
N GLY A 29 -24.40 -12.69 1.72
CA GLY A 29 -22.96 -12.90 1.81
C GLY A 29 -22.39 -13.84 0.74
N ALA A 30 -21.10 -14.12 0.84
CA ALA A 30 -20.37 -14.95 -0.12
C ALA A 30 -20.85 -16.41 -0.10
N PRO A 31 -20.72 -17.13 -1.22
CA PRO A 31 -21.05 -18.54 -1.29
C PRO A 31 -20.30 -19.33 -0.23
N THR A 32 -21.00 -20.17 0.41
CA THR A 32 -20.71 -20.97 1.55
C THR A 32 -19.46 -21.85 1.41
N GLY A 33 -18.36 -21.41 2.03
CA GLY A 33 -17.52 -22.41 2.67
C GLY A 33 -18.24 -22.83 3.97
N VAL A 34 -18.36 -24.10 4.24
CA VAL A 34 -18.89 -24.62 5.50
C VAL A 34 -18.19 -23.87 6.64
N ALA A 35 -18.94 -23.10 7.43
CA ALA A 35 -18.38 -22.47 8.61
C ALA A 35 -17.97 -23.60 9.55
N CYS A 36 -16.71 -23.95 9.56
CA CYS A 36 -16.18 -24.95 10.45
C CYS A 36 -16.28 -24.41 11.88
N SER A 37 -17.14 -24.98 12.70
CA SER A 37 -17.33 -24.62 14.11
C SER A 37 -16.06 -24.80 14.94
N VAL A 38 -15.11 -25.57 14.43
CA VAL A 38 -13.79 -25.82 15.02
C VAL A 38 -12.72 -25.64 13.92
N CYS A 39 -12.51 -24.40 13.48
CA CYS A 39 -11.33 -24.13 12.65
C CYS A 39 -10.09 -24.09 13.55
N PRO A 40 -9.20 -25.08 13.46
CA PRO A 40 -7.98 -25.06 14.25
C PRO A 40 -7.16 -23.83 13.90
N LYS A 41 -6.60 -23.20 14.91
CA LYS A 41 -5.60 -22.15 14.74
C LYS A 41 -4.46 -22.72 13.89
N LYS A 42 -4.14 -22.10 12.75
CA LYS A 42 -2.88 -22.42 12.07
C LYS A 42 -1.73 -22.19 13.05
N LYS A 43 -0.81 -23.15 13.16
CA LYS A 43 0.16 -23.28 14.25
C LYS A 43 0.96 -22.00 14.53
N ASP A 44 1.13 -21.09 13.57
CA ASP A 44 1.90 -19.86 13.68
C ASP A 44 1.11 -18.60 13.26
N SER A 45 -0.22 -18.64 13.31
CA SER A 45 -1.06 -17.51 12.92
C SER A 45 -1.84 -16.95 14.13
N PRO A 46 -1.87 -15.63 14.32
CA PRO A 46 -2.72 -15.00 15.32
C PRO A 46 -4.22 -15.07 14.98
N ASN A 47 -4.57 -15.61 13.80
CA ASN A 47 -5.92 -15.62 13.29
C ASN A 47 -6.65 -16.93 13.61
N TYR A 48 -7.95 -16.82 13.84
CA TYR A 48 -8.87 -17.93 14.10
C TYR A 48 -9.96 -17.94 13.03
N GLY A 49 -10.47 -19.12 12.75
CA GLY A 49 -11.55 -19.26 11.79
C GLY A 49 -11.15 -18.85 10.38
N ASN A 50 -12.02 -18.21 9.64
CA ASN A 50 -11.86 -17.85 8.22
C ASN A 50 -11.38 -16.40 8.03
N PRO A 51 -10.13 -16.15 7.94
CA PRO A 51 -9.15 -15.94 9.00
C PRO A 51 -9.48 -14.63 9.73
N VAL A 52 -10.01 -14.71 10.93
CA VAL A 52 -10.35 -13.57 11.76
C VAL A 52 -9.27 -13.37 12.83
N ASN A 53 -8.73 -12.16 12.90
CA ASN A 53 -7.87 -11.74 13.99
C ASN A 53 -8.76 -11.23 15.14
N PRO A 54 -8.82 -11.93 16.29
CA PRO A 54 -9.72 -11.56 17.39
C PRO A 54 -9.32 -10.25 18.07
N VAL A 55 -8.04 -9.89 18.04
CA VAL A 55 -7.53 -8.65 18.63
C VAL A 55 -7.98 -7.44 17.83
N LEU A 56 -7.95 -7.55 16.50
CA LEU A 56 -8.35 -6.48 15.61
C LEU A 56 -9.86 -6.50 15.29
N GLY A 57 -10.54 -7.59 15.55
CA GLY A 57 -11.93 -7.81 15.13
C GLY A 57 -12.08 -7.77 13.60
N ALA A 58 -11.02 -8.11 12.88
CA ALA A 58 -10.95 -7.95 11.42
C ALA A 58 -10.61 -9.27 10.73
N LYS A 59 -11.21 -9.48 9.55
CA LYS A 59 -10.76 -10.53 8.63
C LYS A 59 -9.43 -10.08 8.02
N VAL A 60 -8.40 -10.92 8.17
CA VAL A 60 -7.05 -10.64 7.68
C VAL A 60 -6.56 -11.83 6.86
N LEU A 61 -6.27 -11.59 5.58
CA LEU A 61 -5.52 -12.52 4.74
C LEU A 61 -4.08 -12.02 4.71
N PRO A 62 -3.12 -12.74 5.31
CA PRO A 62 -1.72 -12.39 5.20
C PRO A 62 -1.28 -12.45 3.74
N GLY A 63 -0.25 -11.69 3.39
CA GLY A 63 0.22 -11.63 2.01
C GLY A 63 0.63 -13.01 1.50
N GLU A 64 -0.01 -13.43 0.42
CA GLU A 64 0.40 -14.60 -0.38
C GLU A 64 1.08 -14.09 -1.63
N THR A 65 2.16 -14.75 -2.04
CA THR A 65 2.86 -14.42 -3.29
C THR A 65 2.12 -15.03 -4.45
N ASP A 66 1.54 -14.18 -5.30
CA ASP A 66 0.87 -14.60 -6.53
C ASP A 66 1.86 -14.81 -7.68
N ILE A 67 2.82 -13.88 -7.79
CA ILE A 67 3.84 -13.89 -8.87
C ILE A 67 5.18 -13.48 -8.27
N ALA A 68 6.23 -14.22 -8.61
CA ALA A 68 7.61 -13.85 -8.31
C ALA A 68 8.44 -13.99 -9.59
N LEU A 69 8.91 -12.88 -10.13
CA LEU A 69 9.78 -12.83 -11.29
C LEU A 69 11.21 -12.53 -10.82
N PRO A 70 12.14 -13.45 -11.04
CA PRO A 70 13.54 -13.23 -10.65
C PRO A 70 14.21 -12.18 -11.54
N GLY A 71 15.17 -11.47 -10.98
CA GLY A 71 15.96 -10.47 -11.70
C GLY A 71 16.83 -9.66 -10.75
N PRO A 72 17.67 -8.78 -11.28
CA PRO A 72 18.44 -7.84 -10.46
C PRO A 72 17.57 -6.93 -9.59
N LEU A 73 16.39 -6.58 -10.08
CA LEU A 73 15.28 -6.01 -9.34
C LEU A 73 14.10 -6.99 -9.44
N PRO A 74 13.96 -7.93 -8.49
CA PRO A 74 12.91 -8.93 -8.57
C PRO A 74 11.52 -8.27 -8.44
N PHE A 75 10.59 -8.68 -9.28
CA PHE A 75 9.19 -8.28 -9.15
C PHE A 75 8.45 -9.35 -8.36
N ILE A 76 7.93 -8.95 -7.20
CA ILE A 76 7.13 -9.82 -6.34
C ILE A 76 5.76 -9.19 -6.15
N LEU A 77 4.74 -9.85 -6.68
CA LEU A 77 3.36 -9.51 -6.42
C LEU A 77 2.86 -10.36 -5.26
N SER A 78 2.55 -9.72 -4.16
CA SER A 78 1.87 -10.33 -3.04
C SER A 78 0.65 -9.50 -2.66
N ARG A 79 -0.47 -10.15 -2.38
CA ARG A 79 -1.70 -9.49 -1.98
C ARG A 79 -2.00 -9.78 -0.53
N ALA A 80 -2.29 -8.73 0.22
CA ALA A 80 -2.80 -8.84 1.59
C ALA A 80 -4.17 -8.19 1.69
N TYR A 81 -5.04 -8.76 2.51
CA TYR A 81 -6.38 -8.21 2.76
C TYR A 81 -6.60 -7.96 4.24
N SER A 82 -7.26 -6.86 4.55
CA SER A 82 -7.80 -6.61 5.89
C SER A 82 -9.12 -5.87 5.79
N SER A 83 -10.17 -6.43 6.40
CA SER A 83 -11.46 -5.75 6.47
C SER A 83 -11.40 -4.46 7.30
N TYR A 84 -10.41 -4.30 8.15
CA TYR A 84 -10.17 -3.07 8.89
C TYR A 84 -9.84 -1.90 7.96
N ARG A 85 -9.09 -2.15 6.89
CA ARG A 85 -8.67 -1.12 5.92
C ARG A 85 -9.83 -0.51 5.13
N THR A 86 -10.96 -1.18 5.03
CA THR A 86 -12.15 -0.62 4.36
C THR A 86 -12.73 0.58 5.09
N ARG A 87 -12.35 0.77 6.36
CA ARG A 87 -12.82 1.85 7.23
C ARG A 87 -11.78 2.96 7.45
N THR A 88 -10.59 2.81 6.89
CA THR A 88 -9.53 3.81 7.03
C THR A 88 -9.62 4.86 5.94
N PRO A 89 -9.18 6.11 6.18
CA PRO A 89 -9.10 7.16 5.15
C PRO A 89 -8.00 6.91 4.12
N ALA A 90 -7.25 5.80 4.24
CA ALA A 90 -6.21 5.45 3.29
C ALA A 90 -6.80 5.18 1.90
N PRO A 91 -6.12 5.60 0.83
CA PRO A 91 -6.58 5.38 -0.54
C PRO A 91 -6.80 3.91 -0.84
N VAL A 92 -7.85 3.62 -1.62
CA VAL A 92 -8.12 2.27 -2.11
C VAL A 92 -7.03 1.87 -3.10
N GLY A 93 -6.45 0.67 -2.92
CA GLY A 93 -5.45 0.13 -3.82
C GLY A 93 -6.05 -0.45 -5.11
N VAL A 94 -5.19 -0.92 -6.02
CA VAL A 94 -5.59 -1.43 -7.34
C VAL A 94 -6.49 -2.67 -7.29
N PHE A 95 -6.44 -3.44 -6.21
CA PHE A 95 -7.29 -4.62 -6.02
C PHE A 95 -8.59 -4.35 -5.27
N GLY A 96 -8.91 -3.08 -5.03
CA GLY A 96 -10.16 -2.68 -4.39
C GLY A 96 -10.09 -2.56 -2.85
N PRO A 97 -11.24 -2.27 -2.22
CA PRO A 97 -11.28 -2.01 -0.77
C PRO A 97 -10.76 -3.16 0.08
N GLY A 98 -9.92 -2.82 1.06
CA GLY A 98 -9.34 -3.78 1.98
C GLY A 98 -8.10 -4.52 1.48
N TRP A 99 -7.88 -4.57 0.17
CA TRP A 99 -6.69 -5.16 -0.44
C TRP A 99 -5.51 -4.19 -0.47
N LYS A 100 -4.31 -4.76 -0.42
CA LYS A 100 -3.05 -4.04 -0.60
C LYS A 100 -2.03 -4.91 -1.34
N ALA A 101 -1.32 -4.26 -2.26
CA ALA A 101 -0.16 -4.79 -2.97
C ALA A 101 1.11 -4.02 -2.57
N PRO A 102 2.31 -4.57 -2.81
CA PRO A 102 3.57 -3.90 -2.50
C PRO A 102 3.74 -2.53 -3.18
N PHE A 103 3.11 -2.34 -4.33
CA PHE A 103 3.16 -1.10 -5.11
C PHE A 103 2.00 -0.13 -4.83
N ASP A 104 1.09 -0.44 -3.93
CA ASP A 104 0.03 0.48 -3.49
C ASP A 104 0.59 1.55 -2.54
N ILE A 105 1.55 2.31 -3.05
CA ILE A 105 2.18 3.44 -2.37
C ILE A 105 1.70 4.71 -3.03
N ARG A 106 1.20 5.65 -2.23
CA ARG A 106 0.71 6.95 -2.70
C ARG A 106 1.23 8.08 -1.83
N LEU A 107 1.72 9.13 -2.46
CA LEU A 107 2.07 10.38 -1.81
C LEU A 107 0.99 11.42 -2.12
N GLN A 108 0.27 11.89 -1.11
CA GLN A 108 -0.66 13.01 -1.23
C GLN A 108 0.11 14.30 -1.01
N ILE A 109 -0.14 15.29 -1.87
CA ILE A 109 0.46 16.62 -1.80
C ILE A 109 -0.63 17.55 -1.30
N ARG A 110 -0.41 18.19 -0.16
CA ARG A 110 -1.31 19.15 0.46
C ARG A 110 -0.58 20.45 0.72
N ASP A 111 -1.32 21.53 0.90
CA ASP A 111 -0.75 22.85 1.20
C ASP A 111 0.08 22.82 2.48
N GLU A 112 -0.38 22.07 3.48
CA GLU A 112 0.24 21.98 4.81
C GLU A 112 1.36 20.93 4.90
N GLY A 113 1.55 20.06 3.89
CA GLY A 113 2.53 18.99 3.96
C GLY A 113 2.29 17.83 3.00
N LEU A 114 3.07 16.78 3.19
CA LEU A 114 3.01 15.57 2.39
C LEU A 114 2.53 14.41 3.25
N ILE A 115 1.64 13.57 2.71
CA ILE A 115 1.15 12.36 3.38
C ILE A 115 1.49 11.15 2.52
N LEU A 116 2.45 10.36 2.98
CA LEU A 116 2.80 9.09 2.35
C LEU A 116 1.90 7.98 2.90
N ASN A 117 1.12 7.37 2.02
CA ASN A 117 0.38 6.16 2.33
C ASN A 117 1.20 4.97 1.85
N ASP A 118 1.69 4.16 2.77
CA ASP A 118 2.49 2.99 2.46
C ASP A 118 1.63 1.78 2.06
N SER A 119 2.27 0.74 1.54
CA SER A 119 1.60 -0.52 1.20
C SER A 119 1.02 -1.25 2.42
N GLY A 120 1.47 -0.93 3.63
CA GLY A 120 0.91 -1.38 4.90
C GLY A 120 -0.42 -0.70 5.26
N GLY A 121 -0.76 0.41 4.61
CA GLY A 121 -1.96 1.22 4.88
C GLY A 121 -1.75 2.27 5.97
N ARG A 122 -0.49 2.56 6.35
CA ARG A 122 -0.14 3.64 7.26
C ARG A 122 -0.09 4.98 6.52
N SER A 123 -0.39 6.04 7.23
CA SER A 123 -0.23 7.42 6.76
C SER A 123 0.93 8.07 7.51
N ILE A 124 1.95 8.48 6.79
CA ILE A 124 3.18 9.04 7.33
C ILE A 124 3.29 10.48 6.84
N HIS A 125 3.43 11.41 7.78
CA HIS A 125 3.42 12.83 7.51
C HIS A 125 4.84 13.39 7.36
N PHE A 126 5.02 14.26 6.37
CA PHE A 126 6.23 15.02 6.11
C PHE A 126 5.91 16.49 5.94
N GLU A 127 6.87 17.33 6.26
CA GLU A 127 6.84 18.73 5.88
C GLU A 127 6.91 18.89 4.35
N PRO A 128 6.41 19.98 3.80
CA PRO A 128 6.55 20.28 2.39
C PRO A 128 8.02 20.24 1.95
N LEU A 129 8.29 19.64 0.80
CA LEU A 129 9.64 19.61 0.21
C LEU A 129 9.71 20.54 -0.98
N PHE A 130 10.71 21.42 -1.01
CA PHE A 130 11.07 22.19 -2.18
C PHE A 130 11.85 21.35 -3.20
N PRO A 131 11.87 21.74 -4.49
CA PRO A 131 12.66 21.02 -5.48
C PRO A 131 14.14 20.89 -5.07
N GLY A 132 14.67 19.66 -5.13
CA GLY A 132 16.03 19.32 -4.75
C GLY A 132 16.26 19.09 -3.24
N GLU A 133 15.20 19.05 -2.45
CA GLU A 133 15.29 18.77 -1.01
C GLU A 133 15.07 17.29 -0.68
N ILE A 134 15.68 16.86 0.42
CA ILE A 134 15.54 15.52 0.98
C ILE A 134 15.24 15.66 2.47
N SER A 135 14.21 14.96 2.93
CA SER A 135 13.82 14.83 4.34
C SER A 135 14.04 13.41 4.83
N TYR A 136 14.42 13.26 6.09
CA TYR A 136 14.56 11.96 6.75
C TYR A 136 13.54 11.80 7.87
N SER A 137 12.72 10.77 7.75
CA SER A 137 11.82 10.36 8.83
C SER A 137 12.57 9.44 9.81
N ARG A 138 12.80 9.94 11.03
CA ARG A 138 13.47 9.13 12.07
C ARG A 138 12.60 8.00 12.59
N SER A 139 11.29 8.22 12.70
CA SER A 139 10.34 7.22 13.18
C SER A 139 10.22 6.04 12.22
N GLU A 140 10.32 6.31 10.92
CA GLU A 140 10.12 5.32 9.86
C GLU A 140 11.44 4.83 9.24
N SER A 141 12.55 5.49 9.57
CA SER A 141 13.90 5.14 9.08
C SER A 141 14.04 5.17 7.57
N PHE A 142 13.40 6.13 6.89
CA PHE A 142 13.57 6.32 5.45
C PHE A 142 13.63 7.79 5.03
N TRP A 143 14.08 8.03 3.82
CA TRP A 143 14.18 9.35 3.19
C TRP A 143 13.08 9.55 2.17
N LEU A 144 12.54 10.76 2.14
CA LEU A 144 11.69 11.27 1.08
C LEU A 144 12.40 12.43 0.41
N ALA A 145 12.55 12.38 -0.92
CA ALA A 145 13.20 13.40 -1.70
C ALA A 145 12.25 13.95 -2.77
N ARG A 146 12.44 15.20 -3.15
CA ARG A 146 11.79 15.80 -4.30
C ARG A 146 12.81 16.08 -5.39
N GLY A 147 12.51 15.76 -6.64
CA GLY A 147 13.38 16.02 -7.78
C GLY A 147 13.66 17.52 -7.96
N GLY A 148 14.80 17.82 -8.57
CA GLY A 148 15.32 19.17 -8.75
C GLY A 148 16.83 19.21 -8.55
N VAL A 149 17.40 20.39 -8.66
CA VAL A 149 18.83 20.61 -8.40
C VAL A 149 19.10 20.38 -6.91
N LEU A 150 19.94 19.40 -6.61
CA LEU A 150 20.22 18.99 -5.22
C LEU A 150 20.85 20.14 -4.43
N LYS A 151 20.22 20.55 -3.35
CA LYS A 151 20.67 21.61 -2.44
C LYS A 151 21.53 21.07 -1.27
N GLN A 152 22.15 19.91 -1.43
CA GLN A 152 22.82 19.25 -0.34
C GLN A 152 24.34 19.43 -0.33
N HIS A 153 24.92 19.37 0.90
CA HIS A 153 26.36 19.41 1.13
C HIS A 153 27.07 18.18 0.56
N LYS A 154 28.31 18.35 0.13
CA LYS A 154 29.22 17.25 -0.24
C LYS A 154 29.27 16.24 0.92
N GLY A 155 29.02 14.95 0.61
CA GLY A 155 29.10 13.87 1.62
C GLY A 155 27.75 13.37 2.15
N HIS A 156 26.62 13.84 1.60
CA HIS A 156 25.32 13.30 2.01
C HIS A 156 25.22 11.79 1.82
N PRO A 157 24.67 11.01 2.79
CA PRO A 157 24.61 9.54 2.72
C PRO A 157 23.96 9.00 1.45
N LEU A 158 22.99 9.71 0.88
CA LEU A 158 22.29 9.32 -0.35
C LEU A 158 22.97 9.79 -1.65
N ALA A 159 24.13 10.46 -1.59
CA ALA A 159 24.75 11.06 -2.79
C ALA A 159 25.06 10.04 -3.90
N ARG A 160 25.41 8.81 -3.54
CA ARG A 160 25.64 7.72 -4.50
C ARG A 160 24.33 7.28 -5.12
N LEU A 161 23.32 7.01 -4.30
CA LEU A 161 22.01 6.54 -4.73
C LEU A 161 21.30 7.61 -5.57
N TRP A 162 21.45 8.90 -5.20
CA TRP A 162 20.93 10.03 -5.98
C TRP A 162 21.53 10.12 -7.38
N ARG A 163 22.83 9.89 -7.51
CA ARG A 163 23.52 9.91 -8.83
C ARG A 163 23.13 8.75 -9.74
N ALA A 164 22.64 7.65 -9.18
CA ALA A 164 22.16 6.50 -9.93
C ALA A 164 20.79 6.75 -10.58
N LEU A 165 20.03 7.75 -10.11
CA LEU A 165 18.74 8.08 -10.72
C LEU A 165 18.91 8.61 -12.15
N PRO A 166 18.03 8.21 -13.09
CA PRO A 166 17.93 8.83 -14.40
C PRO A 166 17.76 10.36 -14.28
N GLU A 167 18.41 11.10 -15.14
CA GLU A 167 18.42 12.57 -15.06
C GLU A 167 17.02 13.17 -15.16
N ALA A 168 16.18 12.63 -16.04
CA ALA A 168 14.79 13.05 -16.20
C ALA A 168 13.97 12.91 -14.90
N VAL A 169 14.21 11.86 -14.11
CA VAL A 169 13.56 11.63 -12.81
C VAL A 169 14.16 12.57 -11.76
N ARG A 170 15.49 12.61 -11.70
CA ARG A 170 16.24 13.35 -10.69
C ARG A 170 15.99 14.86 -10.74
N LEU A 171 15.84 15.44 -11.95
CA LEU A 171 15.64 16.87 -12.14
C LEU A 171 14.16 17.30 -12.19
N SER A 172 13.23 16.36 -12.29
CA SER A 172 11.79 16.68 -12.34
C SER A 172 11.27 17.21 -11.01
N PRO A 173 10.82 18.46 -10.91
CA PRO A 173 10.27 19.02 -9.67
C PRO A 173 8.91 18.42 -9.28
N HIS A 174 8.32 17.62 -10.15
CA HIS A 174 7.02 16.98 -9.94
C HIS A 174 7.14 15.52 -9.49
N THR A 175 8.37 14.98 -9.47
CA THR A 175 8.67 13.61 -9.06
C THR A 175 9.20 13.59 -7.63
N TYR A 176 8.74 12.63 -6.85
CA TYR A 176 9.25 12.36 -5.51
C TYR A 176 9.88 10.97 -5.50
N MET A 177 10.81 10.75 -4.59
CA MET A 177 11.53 9.49 -4.47
C MET A 177 11.64 9.11 -3.00
N MET A 178 11.43 7.84 -2.70
CA MET A 178 11.59 7.29 -1.35
C MET A 178 12.71 6.27 -1.31
N ALA A 179 13.59 6.34 -0.30
CA ALA A 179 14.65 5.37 -0.06
C ALA A 179 14.63 4.89 1.39
N VAL A 180 14.64 3.56 1.59
CA VAL A 180 14.67 2.94 2.92
C VAL A 180 16.09 2.69 3.42
N SER A 181 17.09 2.84 2.56
CA SER A 181 18.51 2.71 2.94
C SER A 181 19.42 3.51 1.99
N THR A 182 20.64 3.76 2.44
CA THR A 182 21.64 4.47 1.63
C THR A 182 22.26 3.61 0.52
N THR A 183 22.08 2.31 0.57
CA THR A 183 22.63 1.32 -0.38
C THR A 183 21.56 0.54 -1.13
N GLY A 184 20.31 0.83 -0.86
CA GLY A 184 19.17 0.11 -1.42
C GLY A 184 18.73 0.63 -2.79
N GLN A 185 17.46 0.94 -2.88
CA GLN A 185 16.81 1.39 -4.11
C GLN A 185 15.96 2.62 -3.84
N TRP A 186 15.69 3.37 -4.90
CA TRP A 186 14.68 4.40 -4.94
C TRP A 186 13.36 3.82 -5.40
N LEU A 187 12.31 4.12 -4.67
CA LEU A 187 10.93 4.01 -5.13
C LEU A 187 10.54 5.36 -5.73
N ILE A 188 10.23 5.40 -7.01
CA ILE A 188 9.90 6.62 -7.73
C ILE A 188 8.40 6.85 -7.66
N LEU A 189 8.02 8.00 -7.12
CA LEU A 189 6.64 8.45 -6.98
C LEU A 189 6.38 9.55 -8.00
N GLY A 190 5.76 9.16 -9.09
CA GLY A 190 5.52 10.02 -10.23
C GLY A 190 4.04 10.27 -10.47
N TRP A 191 3.78 10.82 -11.62
CA TRP A 191 2.45 11.10 -12.11
C TRP A 191 1.72 9.79 -12.47
N PRO A 192 0.46 9.60 -12.07
CA PRO A 192 -0.28 8.39 -12.41
C PRO A 192 -0.68 8.30 -13.89
N GLU A 193 -0.60 9.41 -14.62
CA GLU A 193 -1.03 9.53 -16.02
C GLU A 193 0.14 9.92 -16.93
N ARG A 194 -0.11 9.90 -18.24
CA ARG A 194 0.86 10.34 -19.24
C ARG A 194 1.33 11.78 -18.95
N VAL A 195 2.62 12.00 -18.99
CA VAL A 195 3.17 13.36 -18.96
C VAL A 195 2.74 14.07 -20.24
N PRO A 196 2.08 15.26 -20.17
CA PRO A 196 1.70 16.02 -21.35
C PRO A 196 2.92 16.36 -22.22
N GLU A 197 2.74 16.41 -23.53
CA GLU A 197 3.76 16.89 -24.43
C GLU A 197 3.98 18.41 -24.26
N ALA A 198 5.11 18.93 -24.74
CA ALA A 198 5.51 20.31 -24.47
C ALA A 198 4.56 21.37 -25.03
N ASP A 199 3.74 21.00 -26.01
CA ASP A 199 2.74 21.85 -26.67
C ASP A 199 1.31 21.65 -26.16
N GLU A 200 1.10 20.65 -25.26
CA GLU A 200 -0.19 20.43 -24.62
C GLU A 200 -0.34 21.37 -23.41
N VAL A 201 -1.55 21.91 -23.23
CA VAL A 201 -1.90 22.61 -21.98
C VAL A 201 -1.87 21.56 -20.85
N PRO A 202 -0.98 21.73 -19.85
CA PRO A 202 -0.87 20.75 -18.78
C PRO A 202 -2.24 20.59 -18.09
N PRO A 203 -2.76 19.37 -17.96
CA PRO A 203 -3.94 19.16 -17.12
C PRO A 203 -3.62 19.59 -15.69
N GLU A 204 -4.63 19.98 -14.94
CA GLU A 204 -4.47 20.30 -13.53
C GLU A 204 -3.79 19.12 -12.81
N LEU A 205 -2.68 19.41 -12.14
CA LEU A 205 -1.84 18.41 -11.47
C LEU A 205 -2.64 17.67 -10.42
N PRO A 206 -2.81 16.33 -10.48
CA PRO A 206 -3.43 15.62 -9.39
C PRO A 206 -2.63 15.86 -8.10
N ALA A 207 -3.35 16.08 -7.00
CA ALA A 207 -2.76 16.34 -5.68
C ALA A 207 -2.12 15.07 -5.05
N TYR A 208 -1.68 14.13 -5.88
CA TYR A 208 -1.01 12.90 -5.43
C TYR A 208 -0.02 12.36 -6.46
N ARG A 209 0.89 11.51 -5.97
CA ARG A 209 1.83 10.72 -6.78
C ARG A 209 1.67 9.25 -6.44
N VAL A 210 1.94 8.37 -7.39
CA VAL A 210 1.90 6.91 -7.24
C VAL A 210 3.25 6.30 -7.56
N LEU A 211 3.49 5.07 -7.12
CA LEU A 211 4.71 4.36 -7.50
C LEU A 211 4.71 4.10 -9.01
N THR A 212 5.68 4.66 -9.71
CA THR A 212 5.86 4.55 -11.16
C THR A 212 7.11 3.77 -11.55
N GLY A 213 8.03 3.55 -10.62
CA GLY A 213 9.25 2.82 -10.89
C GLY A 213 10.09 2.55 -9.65
N VAL A 214 11.05 1.67 -9.84
CA VAL A 214 12.07 1.32 -8.85
C VAL A 214 13.43 1.42 -9.53
N VAL A 215 14.39 2.06 -8.89
CA VAL A 215 15.76 2.20 -9.40
C VAL A 215 16.75 1.80 -8.33
N ASP A 216 17.66 0.87 -8.65
CA ASP A 216 18.71 0.44 -7.73
C ASP A 216 19.91 1.42 -7.70
N GLY A 217 20.90 1.13 -6.86
CA GLY A 217 22.12 1.93 -6.77
C GLY A 217 23.04 1.86 -7.99
N PHE A 218 22.66 1.12 -9.03
CA PHE A 218 23.36 1.00 -10.32
C PHE A 218 22.62 1.65 -11.48
N GLY A 219 21.45 2.25 -11.21
CA GLY A 219 20.63 2.91 -12.22
C GLY A 219 19.73 1.98 -13.06
N ARG A 220 19.49 0.75 -12.56
CA ARG A 220 18.61 -0.24 -13.21
C ARG A 220 17.23 -0.19 -12.62
#